data_79e93bf82b65086daaf8762f1a6f83fe
#
_entry.id   79e93bf82b65086daaf8762f1a6f83fe
#
_cell.length_a   1.000
_cell.length_b   1.000
_cell.length_c   1.000
_cell.angle_alpha   90.00
_cell.angle_beta   90.00
_cell.angle_gamma   90.00
#
_symmetry.space_group_name_H-M   'P 1'
#
loop_
_entity.id
_entity.type
_entity.pdbx_description
1 polymer ?
#
loop_
_entity_poly.entity_id
_entity_poly.type
_entity_poly.pdbx_seq_one_letter_code
_entity_poly.pdbx_strand_id
1 'polypeptide(L)'
;YNPEPGDEKMWVLMCRRATMETVLRTYVTQTTKVTIRNQVSVADIITEKNDSQEVFIRGLSLIDHQESNKRSELFSDIVIDATGRSSKFDKWLTSSGVNIKEERDDAEIVYYTRHYRLKDGVSEPPRDAKNPSMGDLGYMKYGIFPGDGGHFALIICLPNEEKELRKAIKSGEKFDEIGMTIPGLRPWLSKNKSEATTAPFGIGNIHAVWRDFTGAGNNRL
;
A
#
# COMPACT_ATOMS: atom_id res chain seq x y z
N TYR A 1 25.31 -10.41 8.43
CA TYR A 1 25.14 -10.57 6.99
C TYR A 1 26.51 -10.53 6.33
N ASN A 2 26.86 -11.56 5.61
CA ASN A 2 28.06 -11.60 4.76
C ASN A 2 27.56 -11.41 3.31
N PRO A 3 27.97 -10.35 2.62
CA PRO A 3 27.56 -10.13 1.24
C PRO A 3 28.06 -11.25 0.32
N GLU A 4 27.20 -11.74 -0.56
CA GLU A 4 27.52 -12.70 -1.61
C GLU A 4 27.90 -11.97 -2.91
N PRO A 5 28.72 -12.58 -3.79
CA PRO A 5 29.00 -12.01 -5.10
C PRO A 5 27.70 -11.81 -5.91
N GLY A 6 27.43 -10.57 -6.30
CA GLY A 6 26.20 -10.20 -7.00
C GLY A 6 25.21 -9.38 -6.17
N ASP A 7 25.34 -9.35 -4.85
CA ASP A 7 24.50 -8.55 -3.97
C ASP A 7 24.58 -7.04 -4.27
N GLU A 8 25.71 -6.60 -4.82
CA GLU A 8 25.88 -5.23 -5.28
C GLU A 8 24.92 -4.83 -6.41
N LYS A 9 24.27 -5.81 -7.04
CA LYS A 9 23.25 -5.61 -8.09
C LYS A 9 21.84 -5.54 -7.54
N MET A 10 21.63 -5.90 -6.27
CA MET A 10 20.33 -5.82 -5.61
C MET A 10 20.12 -4.42 -5.05
N TRP A 11 19.48 -3.58 -5.85
CA TRP A 11 19.20 -2.21 -5.50
C TRP A 11 17.80 -2.07 -4.93
N VAL A 12 17.68 -1.32 -3.85
CA VAL A 12 16.38 -0.89 -3.29
C VAL A 12 16.27 0.61 -3.49
N LEU A 13 15.33 1.03 -4.31
CA LEU A 13 15.01 2.44 -4.47
C LEU A 13 14.10 2.89 -3.33
N MET A 14 14.63 3.74 -2.46
CA MET A 14 13.88 4.36 -1.38
C MET A 14 13.38 5.74 -1.82
N CYS A 15 12.08 5.84 -2.04
CA CYS A 15 11.43 7.11 -2.36
C CYS A 15 10.00 7.13 -1.84
N ARG A 16 9.41 8.32 -1.73
CA ARG A 16 7.98 8.43 -1.40
C ARG A 16 7.13 7.84 -2.53
N ARG A 17 6.05 7.17 -2.16
CA ARG A 17 5.11 6.59 -3.13
C ARG A 17 4.61 7.63 -4.14
N ALA A 18 4.29 8.84 -3.70
CA ALA A 18 3.83 9.91 -4.59
C ALA A 18 4.88 10.28 -5.65
N THR A 19 6.16 10.30 -5.29
CA THR A 19 7.26 10.56 -6.23
C THR A 19 7.35 9.44 -7.27
N MET A 20 7.34 8.19 -6.84
CA MET A 20 7.36 7.03 -7.74
C MET A 20 6.15 7.02 -8.68
N GLU A 21 4.95 7.20 -8.16
CA GLU A 21 3.71 7.24 -8.96
C GLU A 21 3.76 8.38 -10.00
N THR A 22 4.28 9.55 -9.63
CA THR A 22 4.41 10.68 -10.56
C THR A 22 5.38 10.35 -11.69
N VAL A 23 6.55 9.79 -11.37
CA VAL A 23 7.55 9.40 -12.37
C VAL A 23 6.99 8.34 -13.32
N LEU A 24 6.40 7.27 -12.79
CA LEU A 24 5.82 6.20 -13.60
C LEU A 24 4.67 6.70 -14.47
N ARG A 25 3.78 7.53 -13.93
CA ARG A 25 2.69 8.13 -14.69
C ARG A 25 3.22 9.01 -15.82
N THR A 26 4.19 9.86 -15.54
CA THR A 26 4.83 10.72 -16.55
C THR A 26 5.46 9.88 -17.65
N TYR A 27 6.22 8.85 -17.27
CA TYR A 27 6.82 7.93 -18.23
C TYR A 27 5.78 7.28 -19.14
N VAL A 28 4.74 6.68 -18.57
CA VAL A 28 3.68 6.02 -19.33
C VAL A 28 2.99 6.98 -20.28
N THR A 29 2.65 8.19 -19.83
CA THR A 29 1.97 9.18 -20.68
C THR A 29 2.83 9.74 -21.81
N GLN A 30 4.13 9.78 -21.61
CA GLN A 30 5.07 10.31 -22.62
C GLN A 30 5.58 9.26 -23.61
N THR A 31 5.68 7.99 -23.19
CA THR A 31 6.36 6.96 -23.98
C THR A 31 5.43 5.89 -24.55
N THR A 32 4.14 5.88 -24.16
CA THR A 32 3.18 4.86 -24.60
C THR A 32 1.92 5.49 -25.21
N LYS A 33 1.08 4.64 -25.82
CA LYS A 33 -0.24 5.01 -26.34
C LYS A 33 -1.36 4.81 -25.30
N VAL A 34 -1.02 4.64 -24.03
CA VAL A 34 -1.99 4.43 -22.95
C VAL A 34 -2.80 5.71 -22.70
N THR A 35 -4.11 5.57 -22.69
CA THR A 35 -5.02 6.66 -22.28
C THR A 35 -5.34 6.54 -20.79
N ILE A 36 -4.99 7.56 -20.01
CA ILE A 36 -5.34 7.65 -18.60
C ILE A 36 -6.58 8.51 -18.45
N ARG A 37 -7.67 7.93 -17.96
CA ARG A 37 -8.92 8.64 -17.66
C ARG A 37 -9.00 8.91 -16.16
N ASN A 38 -9.13 10.18 -15.78
CA ASN A 38 -9.31 10.61 -14.40
C ASN A 38 -10.79 10.85 -14.13
N GLN A 39 -11.17 10.79 -12.84
CA GLN A 39 -12.54 11.01 -12.37
C GLN A 39 -13.57 10.08 -13.03
N VAL A 40 -13.13 8.89 -13.38
CA VAL A 40 -13.98 7.81 -13.90
C VAL A 40 -13.95 6.66 -12.88
N SER A 41 -15.12 6.24 -12.46
CA SER A 41 -15.30 5.06 -11.62
C SER A 41 -15.76 3.87 -12.45
N VAL A 42 -15.25 2.69 -12.15
CA VAL A 42 -15.83 1.43 -12.64
C VAL A 42 -17.00 1.08 -11.74
N ALA A 43 -18.18 0.97 -12.33
CA ALA A 43 -19.41 0.62 -11.63
C ALA A 43 -19.65 -0.88 -11.58
N ASP A 44 -19.31 -1.57 -12.68
CA ASP A 44 -19.51 -3.01 -12.82
C ASP A 44 -18.66 -3.56 -13.98
N ILE A 45 -18.61 -4.89 -14.11
CA ILE A 45 -18.09 -5.61 -15.28
C ILE A 45 -19.24 -5.95 -16.24
N ILE A 46 -18.94 -5.96 -17.53
CA ILE A 46 -19.85 -6.47 -18.56
C ILE A 46 -19.46 -7.90 -18.84
N THR A 47 -20.40 -8.83 -18.65
CA THR A 47 -20.16 -10.26 -18.83
C THR A 47 -21.06 -10.86 -19.89
N GLU A 48 -20.58 -11.91 -20.52
CA GLU A 48 -21.31 -12.76 -21.45
C GLU A 48 -21.16 -14.23 -21.04
N LYS A 49 -22.15 -15.05 -21.27
CA LYS A 49 -22.09 -16.51 -21.07
C LYS A 49 -22.10 -17.22 -22.40
N ASN A 50 -21.25 -18.22 -22.56
CA ASN A 50 -21.32 -19.13 -23.70
C ASN A 50 -22.38 -20.25 -23.48
N ASP A 51 -22.53 -21.13 -24.46
CA ASP A 51 -23.48 -22.25 -24.39
C ASP A 51 -23.19 -23.23 -23.23
N SER A 52 -21.93 -23.28 -22.77
CA SER A 52 -21.48 -24.08 -21.62
C SER A 52 -21.65 -23.33 -20.26
N GLN A 53 -22.32 -22.19 -20.25
CA GLN A 53 -22.52 -21.31 -19.07
C GLN A 53 -21.22 -20.74 -18.50
N GLU A 54 -20.13 -20.77 -19.25
CA GLU A 54 -18.88 -20.12 -18.85
C GLU A 54 -19.01 -18.60 -18.97
N VAL A 55 -18.51 -17.87 -17.97
CA VAL A 55 -18.58 -16.40 -17.91
C VAL A 55 -17.35 -15.79 -18.54
N PHE A 56 -17.54 -14.89 -19.50
CA PHE A 56 -16.49 -14.09 -20.13
C PHE A 56 -16.68 -12.62 -19.78
N ILE A 57 -15.60 -11.94 -19.44
CA ILE A 57 -15.63 -10.49 -19.26
C ILE A 57 -15.42 -9.85 -20.63
N ARG A 58 -16.32 -8.94 -20.99
CA ARG A 58 -16.32 -8.24 -22.30
C ARG A 58 -15.99 -6.76 -22.16
N GLY A 59 -16.00 -6.24 -20.93
CA GLY A 59 -15.75 -4.83 -20.70
C GLY A 59 -16.17 -4.37 -19.32
N LEU A 60 -16.33 -3.05 -19.21
CA LEU A 60 -16.62 -2.35 -17.97
C LEU A 60 -17.77 -1.37 -18.15
N SER A 61 -18.63 -1.27 -17.13
CA SER A 61 -19.58 -0.17 -16.97
C SER A 61 -18.88 0.94 -16.19
N LEU A 62 -18.91 2.16 -16.74
CA LEU A 62 -18.18 3.32 -16.24
C LEU A 62 -19.14 4.42 -15.80
N ILE A 63 -18.71 5.20 -14.81
CA ILE A 63 -19.36 6.46 -14.39
C ILE A 63 -18.35 7.58 -14.52
N ASP A 64 -18.63 8.54 -15.38
CA ASP A 64 -17.80 9.72 -15.56
C ASP A 64 -18.31 10.86 -14.66
N HIS A 65 -17.49 11.21 -13.65
CA HIS A 65 -17.85 12.25 -12.68
C HIS A 65 -17.65 13.67 -13.21
N GLN A 66 -16.96 13.85 -14.32
CA GLN A 66 -16.85 15.15 -15.00
C GLN A 66 -18.11 15.47 -15.80
N GLU A 67 -18.80 14.43 -16.31
CA GLU A 67 -20.02 14.58 -17.12
C GLU A 67 -21.28 14.26 -16.28
N SER A 68 -21.43 14.86 -15.11
CA SER A 68 -22.63 14.70 -14.27
C SER A 68 -23.00 13.25 -13.95
N ASN A 69 -22.00 12.40 -13.70
CA ASN A 69 -22.13 10.96 -13.46
C ASN A 69 -22.74 10.19 -14.66
N LYS A 70 -22.43 10.61 -15.85
CA LYS A 70 -22.83 9.91 -17.07
C LYS A 70 -22.32 8.48 -17.08
N ARG A 71 -23.22 7.55 -17.36
CA ARG A 71 -22.85 6.14 -17.53
C ARG A 71 -22.47 5.86 -18.97
N SER A 72 -21.47 5.01 -19.15
CA SER A 72 -21.01 4.53 -20.44
C SER A 72 -20.45 3.11 -20.33
N GLU A 73 -20.31 2.44 -21.43
CA GLU A 73 -19.70 1.10 -21.52
C GLU A 73 -18.38 1.19 -22.26
N LEU A 74 -17.41 0.39 -21.84
CA LEU A 74 -16.12 0.25 -22.50
C LEU A 74 -15.86 -1.25 -22.71
N PHE A 75 -15.86 -1.67 -23.94
CA PHE A 75 -15.57 -3.05 -24.32
C PHE A 75 -14.07 -3.25 -24.53
N SER A 76 -13.56 -4.42 -24.13
CA SER A 76 -12.15 -4.81 -24.28
C SER A 76 -11.98 -6.31 -24.24
N ASP A 77 -10.89 -6.80 -24.84
CA ASP A 77 -10.54 -8.23 -24.85
C ASP A 77 -9.95 -8.67 -23.50
N ILE A 78 -9.34 -7.76 -22.76
CA ILE A 78 -8.71 -8.02 -21.47
C ILE A 78 -9.07 -6.90 -20.49
N VAL A 79 -9.43 -7.28 -19.27
CA VAL A 79 -9.65 -6.38 -18.13
C VAL A 79 -8.68 -6.74 -17.01
N ILE A 80 -7.92 -5.76 -16.52
CA ILE A 80 -7.00 -5.93 -15.40
C ILE A 80 -7.49 -5.09 -14.24
N ASP A 81 -7.81 -5.74 -13.12
CA ASP A 81 -8.13 -5.06 -11.87
C ASP A 81 -6.86 -4.86 -11.02
N ALA A 82 -6.44 -3.61 -10.88
CA ALA A 82 -5.32 -3.19 -10.06
C ALA A 82 -5.76 -2.33 -8.86
N THR A 83 -7.02 -2.42 -8.43
CA THR A 83 -7.60 -1.58 -7.36
C THR A 83 -7.23 -2.03 -5.95
N GLY A 84 -6.52 -3.17 -5.81
CA GLY A 84 -6.00 -3.67 -4.54
C GLY A 84 -7.09 -4.09 -3.55
N ARG A 85 -6.91 -3.76 -2.27
CA ARG A 85 -7.82 -4.22 -1.19
C ARG A 85 -9.27 -3.74 -1.31
N SER A 86 -9.51 -2.68 -2.06
CA SER A 86 -10.86 -2.12 -2.28
C SER A 86 -11.53 -2.67 -3.54
N SER A 87 -10.91 -3.64 -4.20
CA SER A 87 -11.49 -4.31 -5.36
C SER A 87 -12.91 -4.81 -5.08
N LYS A 88 -13.77 -4.60 -6.04
CA LYS A 88 -15.14 -5.15 -6.07
C LYS A 88 -15.27 -6.29 -7.07
N PHE A 89 -14.17 -6.67 -7.68
CA PHE A 89 -14.15 -7.60 -8.81
C PHE A 89 -14.67 -8.98 -8.43
N ASP A 90 -14.33 -9.46 -7.23
CA ASP A 90 -14.85 -10.69 -6.65
C ASP A 90 -16.38 -10.68 -6.54
N LYS A 91 -16.95 -9.56 -6.09
CA LYS A 91 -18.41 -9.39 -5.95
C LYS A 91 -19.11 -9.37 -7.30
N TRP A 92 -18.53 -8.67 -8.28
CA TRP A 92 -19.09 -8.61 -9.63
C TRP A 92 -19.05 -9.97 -10.33
N LEU A 93 -17.95 -10.71 -10.21
CA LEU A 93 -17.84 -12.07 -10.72
C LEU A 93 -18.85 -13.01 -10.06
N THR A 94 -18.99 -12.95 -8.74
CA THR A 94 -19.98 -13.75 -8.00
C THR A 94 -21.40 -13.42 -8.44
N SER A 95 -21.73 -12.15 -8.65
CA SER A 95 -23.04 -11.73 -9.17
C SER A 95 -23.29 -12.24 -10.60
N SER A 96 -22.25 -12.47 -11.39
CA SER A 96 -22.33 -13.05 -12.71
C SER A 96 -22.41 -14.60 -12.71
N GLY A 97 -22.39 -15.22 -11.51
CA GLY A 97 -22.52 -16.66 -11.34
C GLY A 97 -21.19 -17.41 -11.22
N VAL A 98 -20.07 -16.69 -11.06
CA VAL A 98 -18.76 -17.30 -10.81
C VAL A 98 -18.64 -17.65 -9.33
N ASN A 99 -18.28 -18.90 -9.03
CA ASN A 99 -18.04 -19.32 -7.64
C ASN A 99 -16.57 -19.08 -7.27
N ILE A 100 -16.32 -18.14 -6.37
CA ILE A 100 -15.00 -17.83 -5.85
C ILE A 100 -14.92 -18.30 -4.42
N LYS A 101 -13.99 -19.21 -4.13
CA LYS A 101 -13.69 -19.58 -2.74
C LYS A 101 -12.77 -18.52 -2.15
N GLU A 102 -13.13 -18.01 -0.99
CA GLU A 102 -12.32 -17.06 -0.23
C GLU A 102 -12.04 -17.62 1.16
N GLU A 103 -10.78 -17.57 1.55
CA GLU A 103 -10.33 -17.77 2.94
C GLU A 103 -9.75 -16.45 3.43
N ARG A 104 -10.04 -16.12 4.69
CA ARG A 104 -9.67 -14.84 5.28
C ARG A 104 -9.23 -15.03 6.72
N ASP A 105 -8.01 -14.59 7.02
CA ASP A 105 -7.44 -14.56 8.36
C ASP A 105 -7.15 -13.13 8.79
N ASP A 106 -7.45 -12.79 10.05
CA ASP A 106 -7.04 -11.51 10.63
C ASP A 106 -5.55 -11.58 10.97
N ALA A 107 -4.80 -10.58 10.55
CA ALA A 107 -3.39 -10.47 10.90
C ALA A 107 -3.16 -10.05 12.35
N GLU A 108 -4.22 -9.64 13.07
CA GLU A 108 -4.23 -9.23 14.48
C GLU A 108 -3.23 -8.13 14.83
N ILE A 109 -2.86 -7.31 13.85
CA ILE A 109 -1.91 -6.21 13.98
C ILE A 109 -2.49 -4.89 13.47
N VAL A 110 -1.89 -3.81 13.93
CA VAL A 110 -2.14 -2.46 13.44
C VAL A 110 -0.82 -1.74 13.23
N TYR A 111 -0.68 -1.06 12.10
CA TYR A 111 0.43 -0.17 11.83
C TYR A 111 0.04 1.26 12.16
N TYR A 112 0.94 1.96 12.86
CA TYR A 112 0.87 3.41 13.04
C TYR A 112 2.05 4.05 12.35
N THR A 113 1.77 5.04 11.52
CA THR A 113 2.79 5.76 10.73
C THR A 113 2.74 7.23 11.07
N ARG A 114 3.91 7.84 11.17
CA ARG A 114 4.07 9.29 11.21
C ARG A 114 5.17 9.68 10.24
N HIS A 115 4.93 10.73 9.45
CA HIS A 115 5.91 11.25 8.51
C HIS A 115 6.69 12.42 9.11
N TYR A 116 7.94 12.50 8.71
CA TYR A 116 8.90 13.50 9.15
C TYR A 116 9.69 14.03 7.96
N ARG A 117 10.37 15.15 8.20
CA ARG A 117 11.36 15.70 7.29
C ARG A 117 12.60 16.09 8.07
N LEU A 118 13.77 15.76 7.54
CA LEU A 118 15.03 16.27 8.04
C LEU A 118 15.11 17.78 7.81
N LYS A 119 15.66 18.51 8.77
CA LYS A 119 15.87 19.96 8.64
C LYS A 119 16.94 20.24 7.60
N ASP A 120 16.91 21.45 7.06
CA ASP A 120 17.85 21.86 6.03
C ASP A 120 19.31 21.72 6.52
N GLY A 121 20.17 21.14 5.69
CA GLY A 121 21.56 20.85 6.02
C GLY A 121 21.79 19.61 6.89
N VAL A 122 20.74 18.91 7.30
CA VAL A 122 20.86 17.67 8.08
C VAL A 122 20.82 16.47 7.13
N SER A 123 21.85 15.62 7.24
CA SER A 123 21.92 14.36 6.52
C SER A 123 21.26 13.21 7.32
N GLU A 124 20.87 12.15 6.60
CA GLU A 124 20.42 10.92 7.23
C GLU A 124 21.46 10.37 8.19
N PRO A 125 21.04 9.87 9.36
CA PRO A 125 21.95 9.22 10.29
C PRO A 125 22.63 8.01 9.64
N PRO A 126 23.91 7.75 9.94
CA PRO A 126 24.60 6.57 9.45
C PRO A 126 23.94 5.29 10.00
N ARG A 127 24.06 4.20 9.27
CA ARG A 127 23.61 2.89 9.73
C ARG A 127 24.42 2.46 10.95
N ASP A 128 23.74 2.04 12.01
CA ASP A 128 24.35 1.49 13.22
C ASP A 128 23.86 0.06 13.43
N ALA A 129 24.74 -0.91 13.26
CA ALA A 129 24.41 -2.33 13.44
C ALA A 129 24.07 -2.70 14.89
N LYS A 130 24.56 -1.91 15.86
CA LYS A 130 24.26 -2.14 17.30
C LYS A 130 22.92 -1.57 17.70
N ASN A 131 22.49 -0.50 17.03
CA ASN A 131 21.23 0.19 17.27
C ASN A 131 20.51 0.38 15.94
N PRO A 132 19.94 -0.69 15.36
CA PRO A 132 19.28 -0.62 14.05
C PRO A 132 18.05 0.30 14.11
N SER A 133 17.80 1.01 13.02
CA SER A 133 16.59 1.84 12.85
C SER A 133 15.34 1.04 12.50
N MET A 134 15.45 -0.27 12.42
CA MET A 134 14.35 -1.23 12.24
C MET A 134 14.57 -2.42 13.18
N GLY A 135 13.49 -2.90 13.79
CA GLY A 135 13.61 -4.02 14.72
C GLY A 135 12.27 -4.58 15.20
N ASP A 136 12.39 -5.68 15.93
CA ASP A 136 11.30 -6.38 16.60
C ASP A 136 11.63 -6.52 18.09
N LEU A 137 10.76 -5.99 18.95
CA LEU A 137 10.86 -6.04 20.40
C LEU A 137 9.95 -7.14 21.01
N GLY A 138 9.35 -7.99 20.18
CA GLY A 138 8.37 -8.99 20.59
C GLY A 138 6.95 -8.44 20.69
N TYR A 139 6.75 -7.39 21.47
CA TYR A 139 5.46 -6.71 21.64
C TYR A 139 5.23 -5.54 20.67
N MET A 140 6.26 -5.09 19.98
CA MET A 140 6.23 -3.97 19.05
C MET A 140 7.31 -4.15 17.99
N LYS A 141 6.96 -3.94 16.72
CA LYS A 141 7.94 -3.79 15.63
C LYS A 141 8.00 -2.32 15.21
N TYR A 142 9.18 -1.89 14.80
CA TYR A 142 9.41 -0.51 14.39
C TYR A 142 10.34 -0.43 13.19
N GLY A 143 10.23 0.66 12.42
CA GLY A 143 11.12 0.89 11.30
C GLY A 143 11.10 2.31 10.77
N ILE A 144 12.29 2.82 10.44
CA ILE A 144 12.46 4.03 9.66
C ILE A 144 12.51 3.66 8.18
N PHE A 145 11.72 4.38 7.41
CA PHE A 145 11.66 4.26 5.95
C PHE A 145 12.04 5.59 5.34
N PRO A 146 13.31 5.78 4.95
CA PRO A 146 13.75 6.97 4.25
C PRO A 146 13.04 7.14 2.91
N GLY A 147 12.84 8.38 2.50
CA GLY A 147 12.29 8.76 1.22
C GLY A 147 13.13 9.84 0.54
N ASP A 148 12.65 10.36 -0.54
CA ASP A 148 13.28 11.45 -1.25
C ASP A 148 13.16 12.79 -0.51
N GLY A 149 14.08 13.73 -0.78
CA GLY A 149 14.04 15.12 -0.29
C GLY A 149 14.08 15.26 1.24
N GLY A 150 14.80 14.35 1.93
CA GLY A 150 14.92 14.34 3.38
C GLY A 150 13.64 13.89 4.12
N HIS A 151 12.64 13.42 3.41
CA HIS A 151 11.45 12.85 4.04
C HIS A 151 11.70 11.42 4.50
N PHE A 152 11.10 11.06 5.64
CA PHE A 152 11.09 9.68 6.10
C PHE A 152 9.79 9.37 6.87
N ALA A 153 9.48 8.10 7.02
CA ALA A 153 8.39 7.61 7.84
C ALA A 153 8.94 6.78 9.00
N LEU A 154 8.40 6.98 10.20
CA LEU A 154 8.49 6.00 11.27
C LEU A 154 7.20 5.20 11.27
N ILE A 155 7.34 3.89 11.16
CA ILE A 155 6.25 2.93 11.27
C ILE A 155 6.44 2.14 12.55
N ILE A 156 5.37 2.03 13.33
CA ILE A 156 5.27 1.18 14.51
C ILE A 156 4.13 0.20 14.28
N CYS A 157 4.42 -1.09 14.41
CA CYS A 157 3.45 -2.16 14.30
C CYS A 157 3.19 -2.74 15.69
N LEU A 158 1.92 -2.85 16.07
CA LEU A 158 1.48 -3.35 17.36
C LEU A 158 0.49 -4.49 17.18
N PRO A 159 0.52 -5.52 18.03
CA PRO A 159 -0.58 -6.47 18.16
C PRO A 159 -1.90 -5.77 18.56
N ASN A 160 -3.03 -6.34 18.15
CA ASN A 160 -4.35 -5.79 18.48
C ASN A 160 -4.63 -5.77 19.98
N GLU A 161 -4.02 -6.65 20.74
CA GLU A 161 -4.15 -6.77 22.19
C GLU A 161 -3.43 -5.68 22.99
N GLU A 162 -2.42 -4.99 22.38
CA GLU A 162 -1.67 -3.90 23.02
C GLU A 162 -2.48 -2.60 23.12
N LYS A 163 -3.59 -2.64 23.88
CA LYS A 163 -4.61 -1.57 23.93
C LYS A 163 -4.07 -0.24 24.44
N GLU A 164 -3.27 -0.26 25.49
CA GLU A 164 -2.75 0.98 26.10
C GLU A 164 -1.73 1.67 25.21
N LEU A 165 -0.81 0.91 24.64
CA LEU A 165 0.18 1.44 23.70
C LEU A 165 -0.47 1.98 22.42
N ARG A 166 -1.48 1.26 21.91
CA ARG A 166 -2.29 1.70 20.75
C ARG A 166 -3.07 2.98 21.01
N LYS A 167 -3.50 3.20 22.25
CA LYS A 167 -4.15 4.45 22.65
C LYS A 167 -3.15 5.60 22.71
N ALA A 168 -2.02 5.37 23.36
CA ALA A 168 -0.96 6.38 23.53
C ALA A 168 -0.39 6.84 22.18
N ILE A 169 -0.11 5.92 21.28
CA ILE A 169 0.59 6.17 20.01
C ILE A 169 -0.21 7.03 19.01
N LYS A 170 -1.50 7.25 19.25
CA LYS A 170 -2.34 8.16 18.45
C LYS A 170 -2.03 9.63 18.69
N SER A 171 -1.44 9.96 19.85
CA SER A 171 -0.92 11.29 20.14
C SER A 171 0.45 11.47 19.48
N GLY A 172 0.66 12.57 18.76
CA GLY A 172 1.95 12.88 18.14
C GLY A 172 3.08 13.00 19.16
N GLU A 173 2.81 13.60 20.31
CA GLU A 173 3.78 13.72 21.40
C GLU A 173 4.18 12.35 21.95
N LYS A 174 3.19 11.49 22.26
CA LYS A 174 3.47 10.13 22.76
C LYS A 174 4.11 9.24 21.72
N PHE A 175 3.76 9.40 20.46
CA PHE A 175 4.41 8.69 19.36
C PHE A 175 5.92 9.00 19.33
N ASP A 176 6.29 10.28 19.42
CA ASP A 176 7.68 10.71 19.44
C ASP A 176 8.39 10.26 20.72
N GLU A 177 7.75 10.38 21.89
CA GLU A 177 8.30 9.90 23.16
C GLU A 177 8.64 8.40 23.08
N ILE A 178 7.70 7.57 22.60
CA ILE A 178 7.90 6.12 22.41
C ILE A 178 9.08 5.88 21.46
N GLY A 179 9.10 6.55 20.31
CA GLY A 179 10.20 6.44 19.35
C GLY A 179 11.55 6.83 19.97
N MET A 180 11.59 7.88 20.78
CA MET A 180 12.81 8.35 21.47
C MET A 180 13.32 7.39 22.55
N THR A 181 12.52 6.44 23.03
CA THR A 181 13.01 5.38 23.94
C THR A 181 13.91 4.37 23.22
N ILE A 182 13.77 4.23 21.90
CA ILE A 182 14.48 3.26 21.08
C ILE A 182 15.79 3.88 20.58
N PRO A 183 16.97 3.33 20.94
CA PRO A 183 18.25 3.94 20.60
C PRO A 183 18.46 4.19 19.11
N GLY A 184 18.06 3.26 18.25
CA GLY A 184 18.21 3.37 16.80
C GLY A 184 17.32 4.44 16.14
N LEU A 185 16.27 4.90 16.83
CA LEU A 185 15.35 5.93 16.32
C LEU A 185 15.75 7.34 16.79
N ARG A 186 16.47 7.48 17.88
CA ARG A 186 16.87 8.80 18.44
C ARG A 186 17.58 9.70 17.44
N PRO A 187 18.54 9.21 16.63
CA PRO A 187 19.23 10.05 15.65
C PRO A 187 18.28 10.63 14.58
N TRP A 188 17.16 9.97 14.31
CA TRP A 188 16.16 10.40 13.35
C TRP A 188 15.16 11.39 13.94
N LEU A 189 14.73 11.18 15.20
CA LEU A 189 13.62 11.88 15.82
C LEU A 189 14.03 13.11 16.66
N SER A 190 15.33 13.34 16.82
CA SER A 190 15.83 14.47 17.61
C SER A 190 15.30 15.80 17.05
N LYS A 191 14.69 16.64 17.90
CA LYS A 191 14.03 17.92 17.54
C LYS A 191 14.94 18.91 16.79
N ASN A 192 16.25 18.82 16.98
CA ASN A 192 17.24 19.62 16.27
C ASN A 192 17.54 19.08 14.87
N LYS A 193 17.14 17.86 14.53
CA LYS A 193 17.44 17.19 13.26
C LYS A 193 16.24 17.05 12.34
N SER A 194 15.07 16.81 12.88
CA SER A 194 13.87 16.59 12.10
C SER A 194 12.63 17.23 12.72
N GLU A 195 11.60 17.32 11.92
CA GLU A 195 10.27 17.77 12.32
C GLU A 195 9.20 16.84 11.75
N ALA A 196 8.14 16.65 12.52
CA ALA A 196 7.00 15.86 12.04
C ALA A 196 6.18 16.66 11.05
N THR A 197 5.82 16.04 9.93
CA THR A 197 5.01 16.65 8.87
C THR A 197 3.55 16.22 8.91
N THR A 198 3.24 15.16 9.68
CA THR A 198 1.87 14.67 9.88
C THR A 198 1.58 14.34 11.33
N ALA A 199 0.29 14.28 11.70
CA ALA A 199 -0.12 13.53 12.88
C ALA A 199 0.10 12.02 12.65
N PRO A 200 0.22 11.20 13.71
CA PRO A 200 0.20 9.75 13.57
C PRO A 200 -1.13 9.27 12.99
N PHE A 201 -1.08 8.31 12.09
CA PHE A 201 -2.29 7.67 11.57
C PHE A 201 -2.13 6.15 11.59
N GLY A 202 -3.23 5.44 11.84
CA GLY A 202 -3.26 4.00 11.96
C GLY A 202 -3.85 3.33 10.73
N ILE A 203 -3.29 2.18 10.36
CA ILE A 203 -3.82 1.26 9.37
C ILE A 203 -4.05 -0.06 10.08
N GLY A 204 -5.30 -0.37 10.34
CA GLY A 204 -5.75 -1.63 10.95
C GLY A 204 -6.64 -2.42 10.01
N ASN A 205 -7.33 -3.42 10.58
CA ASN A 205 -8.20 -4.31 9.83
C ASN A 205 -7.45 -4.98 8.66
N ILE A 206 -6.26 -5.48 8.98
CA ILE A 206 -5.36 -6.13 8.01
C ILE A 206 -5.70 -7.61 8.00
N HIS A 207 -6.08 -8.10 6.83
CA HIS A 207 -6.40 -9.50 6.63
C HIS A 207 -5.48 -10.10 5.56
N ALA A 208 -5.04 -11.33 5.80
CA ALA A 208 -4.57 -12.21 4.75
C ALA A 208 -5.82 -12.76 4.04
N VAL A 209 -5.88 -12.61 2.73
CA VAL A 209 -7.00 -13.09 1.91
C VAL A 209 -6.44 -13.98 0.82
N TRP A 210 -6.94 -15.19 0.75
CA TRP A 210 -6.69 -16.10 -0.35
C TRP A 210 -7.97 -16.30 -1.15
N ARG A 211 -7.88 -16.24 -2.47
CA ARG A 211 -9.01 -16.44 -3.38
C ARG A 211 -8.65 -17.46 -4.42
N ASP A 212 -9.54 -18.44 -4.59
CA ASP A 212 -9.43 -19.45 -5.64
C ASP A 212 -10.40 -19.13 -6.77
N PHE A 213 -9.83 -18.78 -7.91
CA PHE A 213 -10.56 -18.50 -9.15
C PHE A 213 -10.64 -19.74 -10.08
N THR A 214 -10.05 -20.87 -9.71
CA THR A 214 -10.00 -22.08 -10.55
C THR A 214 -11.36 -22.72 -10.78
N GLY A 215 -12.30 -22.53 -9.86
CA GLY A 215 -13.71 -22.97 -10.00
C GLY A 215 -14.55 -22.10 -10.93
N ALA A 216 -13.98 -21.06 -11.50
CA ALA A 216 -14.67 -20.10 -12.38
C ALA A 216 -14.78 -20.55 -13.84
N GLY A 217 -14.65 -21.85 -14.15
CA GLY A 217 -14.58 -22.34 -15.51
C GLY A 217 -13.19 -22.16 -16.12
N ASN A 218 -12.98 -22.62 -17.36
CA ASN A 218 -11.69 -22.57 -18.08
C ASN A 218 -11.22 -21.15 -18.42
N ASN A 219 -11.50 -20.18 -17.58
CA ASN A 219 -11.00 -18.83 -17.73
C ASN A 219 -9.50 -18.86 -17.45
N ARG A 220 -8.71 -18.96 -18.51
CA ARG A 220 -7.27 -18.71 -18.45
C ARG A 220 -7.10 -17.24 -18.08
N LEU A 221 -6.65 -17.02 -16.86
CA LEU A 221 -6.09 -15.75 -16.41
C LEU A 221 -4.78 -15.50 -17.14
#